data_0b5b4da8a0838d25e2651aeccff2d9f6
#
_entry.id   0b5b4da8a0838d25e2651aeccff2d9f6
#
_cell.length_a   1.000
_cell.length_b   1.000
_cell.length_c   1.000
_cell.angle_alpha   90.00
_cell.angle_beta   90.00
_cell.angle_gamma   90.00
#
_symmetry.space_group_name_H-M   'P 1'
#
loop_
_entity.id
_entity.type
_entity.pdbx_description
1 polymer ?
#
loop_
_entity_poly.entity_id
_entity_poly.type
_entity_poly.pdbx_seq_one_letter_code
_entity_poly.pdbx_strand_id
1 'polypeptide(L)'
;MTRATKIVATLGPASNTPEVLERMIRAGVDVVRLNFSHGKAQDHIDRATMVRAVAEKVGKSVAIMADLQGPKIRVGKFENGRIELVPGTPFILDADRTELGNQDIASLDYKELPRDVKPGDTLLLNDGLLVLTVEAVRGAQVHTVVKLGGELSNNKGINKQGGGLTAPALTGKDMEDIKTAMSFQCEYLAVSFPKNATDMEMARQLANVAGEPYRHKPAMIAKIERYEAIPHLEAILKASDGIMVARGDLAVEVGNAAVPALQKRMIKMARELDKVAITATQMMESMIVNPVPTRAEVSDVANAVLDGTDAVMLSAETAAGKFPIETVEQMAAIALEAERAEFVSLDTDFAGRQFGRIDQSIAMGALFTAYHLGCKAILALTESGSTALWMSRHRIQVPIYALTTQPISQRKMALYRNVRPLLMPKFDDRDVALAAAEKILVERGALMPGDTYAITCGEPMGYPGGTNMLKVCRVN
;
A
#
# COMPACT_ATOMS: atom_id res chain seq x y z
N MET A 1 8.21 -19.51 14.00
CA MET A 1 7.08 -18.61 13.72
C MET A 1 7.38 -17.89 12.42
N THR A 2 6.43 -17.75 11.53
CA THR A 2 6.60 -17.05 10.25
C THR A 2 5.86 -15.74 10.32
N ARG A 3 6.44 -14.68 9.78
CA ARG A 3 5.93 -13.30 9.80
C ARG A 3 4.50 -13.21 9.23
N ALA A 4 3.62 -12.51 9.94
CA ALA A 4 2.24 -12.21 9.54
C ALA A 4 2.15 -10.92 8.70
N THR A 5 2.81 -9.83 9.13
CA THR A 5 2.86 -8.53 8.45
C THR A 5 3.59 -8.65 7.12
N LYS A 6 3.07 -8.10 6.05
CA LYS A 6 3.63 -8.17 4.71
C LYS A 6 4.66 -7.06 4.46
N ILE A 7 5.50 -7.24 3.45
CA ILE A 7 6.47 -6.23 3.01
C ILE A 7 6.18 -5.85 1.57
N VAL A 8 5.95 -4.55 1.36
CA VAL A 8 5.89 -3.94 0.03
C VAL A 8 7.25 -3.32 -0.28
N ALA A 9 7.87 -3.68 -1.38
CA ALA A 9 9.14 -3.11 -1.82
C ALA A 9 9.00 -2.38 -3.16
N THR A 10 9.49 -1.14 -3.24
CA THR A 10 9.49 -0.39 -4.48
C THR A 10 10.68 -0.80 -5.34
N LEU A 11 10.43 -1.11 -6.61
CA LEU A 11 11.49 -1.37 -7.57
C LEU A 11 12.00 -0.08 -8.22
N GLY A 12 13.30 -0.05 -8.43
CA GLY A 12 14.00 1.06 -9.06
C GLY A 12 15.41 0.64 -9.50
N PRO A 13 16.32 1.59 -9.75
CA PRO A 13 17.67 1.28 -10.22
C PRO A 13 18.44 0.28 -9.36
N ALA A 14 18.27 0.32 -8.03
CA ALA A 14 18.97 -0.57 -7.09
C ALA A 14 18.44 -2.01 -7.08
N SER A 15 17.24 -2.24 -7.62
CA SER A 15 16.55 -3.54 -7.60
C SER A 15 16.10 -3.99 -9.01
N ASN A 16 16.82 -3.57 -10.04
CA ASN A 16 16.43 -3.77 -11.44
C ASN A 16 17.12 -4.98 -12.12
N THR A 17 17.57 -5.97 -11.33
CA THR A 17 18.11 -7.22 -11.87
C THR A 17 17.39 -8.42 -11.26
N PRO A 18 17.26 -9.53 -12.02
CA PRO A 18 16.61 -10.74 -11.51
C PRO A 18 17.28 -11.29 -10.25
N GLU A 19 18.61 -11.19 -10.14
CA GLU A 19 19.38 -11.71 -9.00
C GLU A 19 19.08 -10.94 -7.72
N VAL A 20 19.07 -9.60 -7.79
CA VAL A 20 18.72 -8.75 -6.64
C VAL A 20 17.28 -8.97 -6.24
N LEU A 21 16.36 -8.99 -7.22
CA LEU A 21 14.94 -9.22 -6.96
C LEU A 21 14.69 -10.61 -6.33
N GLU A 22 15.36 -11.67 -6.81
CA GLU A 22 15.28 -13.00 -6.20
C GLU A 22 15.69 -12.98 -4.74
N ARG A 23 16.81 -12.35 -4.40
CA ARG A 23 17.27 -12.20 -3.02
C ARG A 23 16.28 -11.42 -2.17
N MET A 24 15.71 -10.32 -2.69
CA MET A 24 14.69 -9.54 -1.99
C MET A 24 13.41 -10.36 -1.72
N ILE A 25 12.94 -11.15 -2.69
CA ILE A 25 11.77 -12.02 -2.53
C ILE A 25 12.05 -13.10 -1.47
N ARG A 26 13.24 -13.70 -1.49
CA ARG A 26 13.66 -14.69 -0.47
C ARG A 26 13.82 -14.05 0.91
N ALA A 27 14.28 -12.80 0.99
CA ALA A 27 14.40 -12.04 2.23
C ALA A 27 13.03 -11.68 2.83
N GLY A 28 11.96 -11.63 2.02
CA GLY A 28 10.62 -11.46 2.58
C GLY A 28 9.65 -10.57 1.81
N VAL A 29 10.00 -10.05 0.66
CA VAL A 29 9.08 -9.22 -0.15
C VAL A 29 7.85 -10.02 -0.55
N ASP A 30 6.66 -9.48 -0.31
CA ASP A 30 5.36 -10.07 -0.61
C ASP A 30 4.65 -9.32 -1.75
N VAL A 31 4.90 -8.02 -1.86
CA VAL A 31 4.32 -7.14 -2.89
C VAL A 31 5.42 -6.24 -3.46
N VAL A 32 5.44 -6.11 -4.76
CA VAL A 32 6.31 -5.18 -5.48
C VAL A 32 5.50 -3.94 -5.88
N ARG A 33 6.04 -2.75 -5.56
CA ARG A 33 5.47 -1.48 -6.00
C ARG A 33 6.22 -0.95 -7.21
N LEU A 34 5.48 -0.64 -8.28
CA LEU A 34 5.96 0.07 -9.46
C LEU A 34 5.47 1.52 -9.39
N ASN A 35 6.39 2.46 -9.16
CA ASN A 35 6.07 3.88 -8.99
C ASN A 35 6.04 4.60 -10.33
N PHE A 36 4.86 4.93 -10.84
CA PHE A 36 4.65 5.61 -12.12
C PHE A 36 5.03 7.09 -12.13
N SER A 37 5.48 7.64 -10.99
CA SER A 37 6.12 8.97 -10.98
C SER A 37 7.48 8.98 -11.71
N HIS A 38 8.06 7.81 -11.96
CA HIS A 38 9.38 7.63 -12.58
C HIS A 38 9.33 6.53 -13.63
N GLY A 39 10.17 6.64 -14.65
CA GLY A 39 10.27 5.65 -15.72
C GLY A 39 9.24 5.85 -16.84
N LYS A 40 9.34 5.03 -17.86
CA LYS A 40 8.43 4.97 -19.01
C LYS A 40 7.53 3.75 -18.91
N ALA A 41 6.44 3.72 -19.67
CA ALA A 41 5.51 2.59 -19.72
C ALA A 41 6.24 1.24 -19.94
N GLN A 42 7.19 1.19 -20.87
CA GLN A 42 7.95 -0.02 -21.16
C GLN A 42 8.78 -0.50 -19.97
N ASP A 43 9.39 0.41 -19.21
CA ASP A 43 10.18 0.06 -18.02
C ASP A 43 9.32 -0.67 -16.98
N HIS A 44 8.05 -0.26 -16.83
CA HIS A 44 7.10 -0.89 -15.90
C HIS A 44 6.64 -2.26 -16.39
N ILE A 45 6.41 -2.41 -17.70
CA ILE A 45 6.04 -3.70 -18.32
C ILE A 45 7.20 -4.70 -18.14
N ASP A 46 8.44 -4.28 -18.42
CA ASP A 46 9.62 -5.14 -18.29
C ASP A 46 9.85 -5.56 -16.84
N ARG A 47 9.72 -4.63 -15.89
CA ARG A 47 9.79 -4.94 -14.45
C ARG A 47 8.69 -5.91 -14.02
N ALA A 48 7.44 -5.69 -14.45
CA ALA A 48 6.34 -6.60 -14.14
C ALA A 48 6.60 -8.01 -14.65
N THR A 49 7.12 -8.15 -15.88
CA THR A 49 7.52 -9.43 -16.48
C THR A 49 8.62 -10.10 -15.67
N MET A 50 9.65 -9.36 -15.29
CA MET A 50 10.74 -9.84 -14.43
C MET A 50 10.22 -10.34 -13.07
N VAL A 51 9.32 -9.58 -12.42
CA VAL A 51 8.71 -9.97 -11.14
C VAL A 51 7.97 -11.31 -11.27
N ARG A 52 7.17 -11.50 -12.32
CA ARG A 52 6.44 -12.75 -12.54
C ARG A 52 7.40 -13.93 -12.70
N ALA A 53 8.43 -13.79 -13.55
CA ALA A 53 9.41 -14.85 -13.79
C ALA A 53 10.22 -15.21 -12.53
N VAL A 54 10.67 -14.21 -11.76
CA VAL A 54 11.45 -14.45 -10.54
C VAL A 54 10.58 -15.04 -9.43
N ALA A 55 9.34 -14.56 -9.27
CA ALA A 55 8.40 -15.11 -8.29
C ALA A 55 8.10 -16.60 -8.57
N GLU A 56 7.89 -16.97 -9.83
CA GLU A 56 7.71 -18.36 -10.26
C GLU A 56 8.95 -19.19 -9.95
N LYS A 57 10.14 -18.72 -10.30
CA LYS A 57 11.43 -19.39 -10.00
C LYS A 57 11.61 -19.64 -8.49
N VAL A 58 11.24 -18.67 -7.66
CA VAL A 58 11.33 -18.78 -6.19
C VAL A 58 10.22 -19.67 -5.61
N GLY A 59 9.11 -19.88 -6.34
CA GLY A 59 7.92 -20.58 -5.86
C GLY A 59 7.12 -19.79 -4.83
N LYS A 60 7.19 -18.45 -4.87
CA LYS A 60 6.48 -17.56 -3.95
C LYS A 60 5.49 -16.66 -4.70
N SER A 61 4.27 -16.53 -4.16
CA SER A 61 3.30 -15.57 -4.68
C SER A 61 3.73 -14.15 -4.34
N VAL A 62 3.89 -13.31 -5.36
CA VAL A 62 4.22 -11.89 -5.23
C VAL A 62 3.19 -11.08 -6.01
N ALA A 63 2.53 -10.13 -5.34
CA ALA A 63 1.64 -9.19 -5.99
C ALA A 63 2.40 -8.01 -6.61
N ILE A 64 1.81 -7.40 -7.64
CA ILE A 64 2.30 -6.15 -8.22
C ILE A 64 1.29 -5.05 -7.90
N MET A 65 1.80 -3.95 -7.35
CA MET A 65 1.06 -2.71 -7.12
C MET A 65 1.57 -1.64 -8.08
N ALA A 66 0.70 -1.14 -8.95
CA ALA A 66 0.96 0.04 -9.76
C ALA A 66 0.54 1.28 -8.96
N ASP A 67 1.46 2.21 -8.72
CA ASP A 67 1.22 3.41 -7.93
C ASP A 67 1.26 4.63 -8.84
N LEU A 68 0.08 5.23 -9.07
CA LEU A 68 -0.11 6.38 -9.95
C LEU A 68 0.55 7.62 -9.36
N GLN A 69 1.02 8.51 -10.26
CA GLN A 69 1.67 9.75 -9.85
C GLN A 69 0.70 10.71 -9.15
N GLY A 70 -0.50 10.85 -9.66
CA GLY A 70 -1.45 11.85 -9.23
C GLY A 70 -1.03 13.29 -9.56
N PRO A 71 -1.78 14.29 -9.10
CA PRO A 71 -1.56 15.70 -9.39
C PRO A 71 -0.50 16.30 -8.44
N LYS A 72 0.72 15.77 -8.41
CA LYS A 72 1.79 16.38 -7.61
C LYS A 72 2.20 17.72 -8.24
N ILE A 73 1.89 18.81 -7.55
CA ILE A 73 2.22 20.16 -7.97
C ILE A 73 3.71 20.41 -7.75
N ARG A 74 4.39 21.00 -8.73
CA ARG A 74 5.85 21.21 -8.70
C ARG A 74 6.21 22.61 -9.18
N VAL A 75 7.28 23.17 -8.59
CA VAL A 75 7.99 24.32 -9.19
C VAL A 75 8.66 23.90 -10.48
N GLY A 76 8.84 24.82 -11.38
CA GLY A 76 9.56 24.62 -12.63
C GLY A 76 11.05 24.46 -12.43
N LYS A 77 11.79 24.65 -13.53
CA LYS A 77 13.26 24.56 -13.53
C LYS A 77 13.89 25.93 -13.34
N PHE A 78 15.07 25.96 -12.72
CA PHE A 78 15.88 27.15 -12.50
C PHE A 78 17.05 27.22 -13.48
N GLU A 79 17.51 28.45 -13.80
CA GLU A 79 18.62 28.72 -14.72
C GLU A 79 19.90 27.96 -14.32
N ASN A 80 20.19 27.91 -13.01
CA ASN A 80 21.36 27.20 -12.45
C ASN A 80 20.99 25.87 -11.78
N GLY A 81 19.80 25.31 -12.10
CA GLY A 81 19.34 24.04 -11.52
C GLY A 81 18.83 24.15 -10.09
N ARG A 82 19.19 25.19 -9.36
CA ARG A 82 18.81 25.48 -7.97
C ARG A 82 19.02 26.94 -7.60
N ILE A 83 18.35 27.35 -6.54
CA ILE A 83 18.49 28.67 -5.90
C ILE A 83 18.57 28.50 -4.38
N GLU A 84 19.00 29.52 -3.66
CA GLU A 84 18.98 29.58 -2.20
C GLU A 84 17.91 30.59 -1.75
N LEU A 85 16.83 30.11 -1.14
CA LEU A 85 15.80 30.98 -0.56
C LEU A 85 16.24 31.51 0.80
N VAL A 86 16.24 32.84 0.95
CA VAL A 86 16.68 33.50 2.17
C VAL A 86 15.46 33.94 3.00
N PRO A 87 15.38 33.61 4.31
CA PRO A 87 14.28 34.04 5.17
C PRO A 87 14.07 35.56 5.12
N GLY A 88 12.81 36.00 5.03
CA GLY A 88 12.42 37.40 4.97
C GLY A 88 12.45 38.03 3.58
N THR A 89 12.96 37.33 2.55
CA THR A 89 12.97 37.86 1.18
C THR A 89 11.66 37.53 0.45
N PRO A 90 11.22 38.38 -0.51
CA PRO A 90 10.10 38.06 -1.38
C PRO A 90 10.46 36.96 -2.38
N PHE A 91 9.48 36.13 -2.75
CA PHE A 91 9.60 35.14 -3.81
C PHE A 91 8.26 34.99 -4.53
N ILE A 92 8.28 34.93 -5.87
CA ILE A 92 7.08 34.88 -6.68
C ILE A 92 6.93 33.49 -7.31
N LEU A 93 5.74 32.91 -7.20
CA LEU A 93 5.33 31.74 -7.98
C LEU A 93 4.38 32.21 -9.08
N ASP A 94 4.76 32.01 -10.33
CA ASP A 94 4.03 32.50 -11.50
C ASP A 94 3.50 31.34 -12.34
N ALA A 95 2.17 31.20 -12.35
CA ALA A 95 1.48 30.12 -13.06
C ALA A 95 1.56 30.22 -14.59
N ASP A 96 1.79 31.42 -15.15
CA ASP A 96 1.86 31.63 -16.59
C ASP A 96 3.29 31.69 -17.12
N ARG A 97 4.29 31.71 -16.24
CA ARG A 97 5.69 31.78 -16.63
C ARG A 97 6.14 30.52 -17.35
N THR A 98 6.83 30.69 -18.46
CA THR A 98 7.42 29.62 -19.28
C THR A 98 8.94 29.59 -19.22
N GLU A 99 9.58 30.71 -18.84
CA GLU A 99 11.02 30.82 -18.72
C GLU A 99 11.52 30.15 -17.43
N LEU A 100 12.82 29.85 -17.42
CA LEU A 100 13.50 29.32 -16.25
C LEU A 100 13.35 30.26 -15.06
N GLY A 101 13.23 29.71 -13.87
CA GLY A 101 13.21 30.46 -12.63
C GLY A 101 14.59 30.99 -12.24
N ASN A 102 14.58 32.01 -11.39
CA ASN A 102 15.79 32.61 -10.82
C ASN A 102 15.57 32.85 -9.31
N GLN A 103 16.41 33.72 -8.71
CA GLN A 103 16.37 34.00 -7.27
C GLN A 103 15.06 34.63 -6.78
N ASP A 104 14.28 35.27 -7.66
CA ASP A 104 13.11 36.07 -7.30
C ASP A 104 11.78 35.42 -7.71
N ILE A 105 11.80 34.54 -8.73
CA ILE A 105 10.59 33.99 -9.35
C ILE A 105 10.79 32.60 -9.91
N ALA A 106 9.79 31.74 -9.78
CA ALA A 106 9.72 30.44 -10.42
C ALA A 106 8.40 30.22 -11.12
N SER A 107 8.40 29.44 -12.20
CA SER A 107 7.21 28.85 -12.78
C SER A 107 6.69 27.69 -11.95
N LEU A 108 5.47 27.23 -12.20
CA LEU A 108 4.88 26.03 -11.62
C LEU A 108 3.97 25.35 -12.66
N ASP A 109 3.74 24.05 -12.46
CA ASP A 109 2.95 23.22 -13.35
C ASP A 109 1.43 23.24 -13.03
N TYR A 110 1.01 23.93 -11.97
CA TYR A 110 -0.37 24.04 -11.53
C TYR A 110 -0.95 25.45 -11.75
N LYS A 111 -1.72 25.60 -12.82
CA LYS A 111 -2.26 26.89 -13.27
C LYS A 111 -3.32 27.49 -12.33
N GLU A 112 -3.96 26.65 -11.52
CA GLU A 112 -5.05 27.08 -10.62
C GLU A 112 -4.52 27.57 -9.24
N LEU A 113 -3.22 27.46 -8.95
CA LEU A 113 -2.67 27.89 -7.66
C LEU A 113 -3.11 29.31 -7.24
N PRO A 114 -3.10 30.33 -8.14
CA PRO A 114 -3.52 31.69 -7.79
C PRO A 114 -4.98 31.78 -7.32
N ARG A 115 -5.85 30.86 -7.76
CA ARG A 115 -7.27 30.81 -7.34
C ARG A 115 -7.45 30.08 -6.01
N ASP A 116 -6.55 29.16 -5.71
CA ASP A 116 -6.64 28.25 -4.56
C ASP A 116 -5.99 28.82 -3.30
N VAL A 117 -5.25 29.94 -3.43
CA VAL A 117 -4.54 30.56 -2.31
C VAL A 117 -4.99 32.00 -2.06
N LYS A 118 -4.84 32.43 -0.83
CA LYS A 118 -5.14 33.78 -0.36
C LYS A 118 -4.05 34.31 0.57
N PRO A 119 -3.97 35.61 0.80
CA PRO A 119 -3.06 36.19 1.78
C PRO A 119 -3.17 35.53 3.16
N GLY A 120 -2.04 35.17 3.74
CA GLY A 120 -1.92 34.46 4.99
C GLY A 120 -1.80 32.93 4.85
N ASP A 121 -2.07 32.36 3.67
CA ASP A 121 -1.86 30.92 3.43
C ASP A 121 -0.37 30.58 3.45
N THR A 122 -0.07 29.37 3.89
CA THR A 122 1.29 28.83 3.96
C THR A 122 1.49 27.80 2.86
N LEU A 123 2.52 28.00 2.05
CA LEU A 123 2.97 27.04 1.03
C LEU A 123 4.23 26.35 1.52
N LEU A 124 4.27 25.04 1.34
CA LEU A 124 5.34 24.16 1.78
C LEU A 124 6.02 23.56 0.55
N LEU A 125 7.30 23.83 0.38
CA LEU A 125 8.10 23.38 -0.76
C LEU A 125 9.14 22.33 -0.30
N ASN A 126 9.57 21.48 -1.23
CA ASN A 126 10.58 20.47 -0.98
C ASN A 126 10.24 19.63 0.28
N ASP A 127 9.03 19.05 0.29
CA ASP A 127 8.50 18.20 1.38
C ASP A 127 8.49 18.91 2.76
N GLY A 128 8.23 20.23 2.74
CA GLY A 128 8.10 21.06 3.95
C GLY A 128 9.41 21.60 4.50
N LEU A 129 10.54 21.36 3.84
CA LEU A 129 11.83 21.93 4.23
C LEU A 129 11.91 23.44 4.00
N LEU A 130 11.11 23.97 3.09
CA LEU A 130 11.02 25.39 2.77
C LEU A 130 9.58 25.86 3.00
N VAL A 131 9.42 27.02 3.61
CA VAL A 131 8.09 27.56 3.98
C VAL A 131 7.95 28.98 3.42
N LEU A 132 6.89 29.16 2.62
CA LEU A 132 6.51 30.48 2.08
C LEU A 132 5.17 30.92 2.66
N THR A 133 5.02 32.19 2.99
CA THR A 133 3.72 32.78 3.35
C THR A 133 3.22 33.62 2.18
N VAL A 134 1.99 33.39 1.75
CA VAL A 134 1.33 34.18 0.69
C VAL A 134 1.02 35.58 1.23
N GLU A 135 1.48 36.62 0.55
CA GLU A 135 1.17 38.00 0.87
C GLU A 135 0.08 38.60 -0.03
N ALA A 136 0.15 38.28 -1.33
CA ALA A 136 -0.83 38.78 -2.30
C ALA A 136 -0.92 37.83 -3.52
N VAL A 137 -2.06 37.89 -4.20
CA VAL A 137 -2.25 37.25 -5.50
C VAL A 137 -2.55 38.35 -6.53
N ARG A 138 -1.80 38.38 -7.64
CA ARG A 138 -1.91 39.36 -8.72
C ARG A 138 -1.93 38.68 -10.07
N GLY A 139 -3.11 38.48 -10.64
CA GLY A 139 -3.26 37.70 -11.87
C GLY A 139 -2.79 36.26 -11.69
N ALA A 140 -1.82 35.84 -12.49
CA ALA A 140 -1.23 34.50 -12.42
C ALA A 140 -0.10 34.38 -11.35
N GLN A 141 0.24 35.48 -10.68
CA GLN A 141 1.37 35.53 -9.72
C GLN A 141 0.89 35.43 -8.28
N VAL A 142 1.51 34.51 -7.55
CA VAL A 142 1.39 34.38 -6.09
C VAL A 142 2.66 35.00 -5.47
N HIS A 143 2.51 36.17 -4.87
CA HIS A 143 3.57 36.89 -4.17
C HIS A 143 3.68 36.33 -2.74
N THR A 144 4.87 35.88 -2.40
CA THR A 144 5.15 35.24 -1.10
C THR A 144 6.34 35.86 -0.40
N VAL A 145 6.44 35.64 0.91
CA VAL A 145 7.65 35.89 1.69
C VAL A 145 8.19 34.57 2.21
N VAL A 146 9.49 34.38 2.11
CA VAL A 146 10.19 33.19 2.64
C VAL A 146 10.18 33.24 4.17
N LYS A 147 9.52 32.29 4.80
CA LYS A 147 9.49 32.11 6.26
C LYS A 147 10.61 31.20 6.74
N LEU A 148 10.80 30.07 6.04
CA LEU A 148 11.91 29.13 6.26
C LEU A 148 12.62 28.94 4.93
N GLY A 149 13.88 29.28 4.87
CA GLY A 149 14.71 29.27 3.67
C GLY A 149 15.56 28.02 3.55
N GLY A 150 16.36 27.98 2.48
CA GLY A 150 17.28 26.90 2.14
C GLY A 150 17.32 26.65 0.64
N GLU A 151 17.97 25.56 0.21
CA GLU A 151 18.12 25.20 -1.19
C GLU A 151 16.80 24.71 -1.81
N LEU A 152 16.38 25.38 -2.91
CA LEU A 152 15.27 24.98 -3.77
C LEU A 152 15.79 24.58 -5.14
N SER A 153 15.68 23.30 -5.49
CA SER A 153 16.12 22.76 -6.77
C SER A 153 14.95 22.52 -7.72
N ASN A 154 15.25 22.15 -8.98
CA ASN A 154 14.27 21.88 -10.03
C ASN A 154 13.19 20.89 -9.64
N ASN A 155 11.96 21.15 -10.06
CA ASN A 155 10.82 20.24 -9.99
C ASN A 155 10.44 19.78 -8.56
N LYS A 156 10.77 20.56 -7.54
CA LYS A 156 10.37 20.26 -6.16
C LYS A 156 8.87 20.45 -5.94
N GLY A 157 8.29 19.63 -5.08
CA GLY A 157 6.87 19.67 -4.76
C GLY A 157 6.44 20.95 -4.06
N ILE A 158 5.19 21.35 -4.30
CA ILE A 158 4.49 22.41 -3.57
C ILE A 158 3.25 21.79 -2.93
N ASN A 159 3.07 22.03 -1.63
CA ASN A 159 1.86 21.71 -0.89
C ASN A 159 1.31 22.97 -0.23
N LYS A 160 0.02 22.98 0.05
CA LYS A 160 -0.62 24.02 0.86
C LYS A 160 -0.95 23.46 2.23
N GLN A 161 -0.46 24.09 3.27
CA GLN A 161 -0.77 23.68 4.65
C GLN A 161 -2.27 23.80 4.91
N GLY A 162 -2.88 22.74 5.44
CA GLY A 162 -4.31 22.68 5.71
C GLY A 162 -5.18 22.40 4.47
N GLY A 163 -4.57 22.09 3.32
CA GLY A 163 -5.27 21.68 2.12
C GLY A 163 -5.94 22.82 1.32
N GLY A 164 -6.96 22.48 0.53
CA GLY A 164 -7.76 23.42 -0.25
C GLY A 164 -7.29 23.64 -1.69
N LEU A 165 -6.39 22.76 -2.22
CA LEU A 165 -6.05 22.76 -3.64
C LEU A 165 -7.11 22.00 -4.44
N THR A 166 -7.60 22.60 -5.54
CA THR A 166 -8.70 22.05 -6.34
C THR A 166 -8.26 21.03 -7.40
N ALA A 167 -6.94 20.76 -7.50
CA ALA A 167 -6.38 19.79 -8.45
C ALA A 167 -7.15 18.46 -8.42
N PRO A 168 -7.56 17.91 -9.59
CA PRO A 168 -8.25 16.63 -9.65
C PRO A 168 -7.31 15.49 -9.20
N ALA A 169 -7.86 14.42 -8.61
CA ALA A 169 -7.06 13.29 -8.15
C ALA A 169 -6.40 12.49 -9.29
N LEU A 170 -6.97 12.54 -10.50
CA LEU A 170 -6.44 11.85 -11.68
C LEU A 170 -6.04 12.85 -12.76
N THR A 171 -4.85 12.70 -13.28
CA THR A 171 -4.30 13.47 -14.39
C THR A 171 -4.45 12.73 -15.72
N GLY A 172 -4.23 13.43 -16.85
CA GLY A 172 -4.17 12.76 -18.15
C GLY A 172 -3.08 11.69 -18.23
N LYS A 173 -1.93 11.90 -17.54
CA LYS A 173 -0.87 10.90 -17.41
C LYS A 173 -1.37 9.67 -16.66
N ASP A 174 -2.09 9.84 -15.56
CA ASP A 174 -2.61 8.71 -14.78
C ASP A 174 -3.56 7.84 -15.61
N MET A 175 -4.34 8.43 -16.53
CA MET A 175 -5.22 7.67 -17.43
C MET A 175 -4.41 6.76 -18.38
N GLU A 176 -3.28 7.22 -18.90
CA GLU A 176 -2.39 6.37 -19.72
C GLU A 176 -1.63 5.35 -18.88
N ASP A 177 -1.21 5.73 -17.67
CA ASP A 177 -0.56 4.82 -16.73
C ASP A 177 -1.49 3.68 -16.29
N ILE A 178 -2.79 3.94 -16.11
CA ILE A 178 -3.81 2.93 -15.84
C ILE A 178 -3.86 1.90 -16.98
N LYS A 179 -3.86 2.33 -18.25
CA LYS A 179 -3.84 1.40 -19.39
C LYS A 179 -2.59 0.51 -19.36
N THR A 180 -1.44 1.12 -19.07
CA THR A 180 -0.18 0.37 -18.93
C THR A 180 -0.25 -0.63 -17.78
N ALA A 181 -0.76 -0.25 -16.61
CA ALA A 181 -0.90 -1.12 -15.45
C ALA A 181 -1.84 -2.30 -15.72
N MET A 182 -2.92 -2.07 -16.48
CA MET A 182 -3.85 -3.15 -16.88
C MET A 182 -3.20 -4.13 -17.87
N SER A 183 -2.30 -3.69 -18.75
CA SER A 183 -1.65 -4.56 -19.73
C SER A 183 -0.83 -5.69 -19.10
N PHE A 184 -0.24 -5.48 -17.91
CA PHE A 184 0.46 -6.51 -17.15
C PHE A 184 -0.34 -7.06 -15.96
N GLN A 185 -1.64 -6.74 -15.88
CA GLN A 185 -2.59 -7.26 -14.90
C GLN A 185 -2.07 -7.10 -13.44
N CYS A 186 -1.77 -5.86 -13.03
CA CYS A 186 -1.39 -5.59 -11.64
C CYS A 186 -2.52 -5.98 -10.68
N GLU A 187 -2.20 -6.55 -9.53
CA GLU A 187 -3.19 -6.91 -8.52
C GLU A 187 -3.77 -5.69 -7.80
N TYR A 188 -2.96 -4.63 -7.67
CA TYR A 188 -3.34 -3.41 -6.96
C TYR A 188 -3.05 -2.18 -7.79
N LEU A 189 -3.98 -1.24 -7.79
CA LEU A 189 -3.81 0.11 -8.34
C LEU A 189 -3.91 1.11 -7.19
N ALA A 190 -2.81 1.79 -6.86
CA ALA A 190 -2.77 2.82 -5.84
C ALA A 190 -3.00 4.19 -6.47
N VAL A 191 -3.98 4.92 -5.92
CA VAL A 191 -4.41 6.24 -6.39
C VAL A 191 -3.86 7.30 -5.45
N SER A 192 -3.07 8.23 -5.99
CA SER A 192 -2.47 9.32 -5.23
C SER A 192 -3.44 10.50 -5.06
N PHE A 193 -3.40 11.09 -3.89
CA PHE A 193 -4.13 12.30 -3.52
C PHE A 193 -5.66 12.28 -3.67
N PRO A 194 -6.39 11.16 -3.43
CA PRO A 194 -7.84 11.20 -3.43
C PRO A 194 -8.34 12.07 -2.28
N LYS A 195 -9.38 12.86 -2.53
CA LYS A 195 -10.02 13.75 -1.53
C LYS A 195 -11.29 13.15 -0.96
N ASN A 196 -11.97 12.29 -1.72
CA ASN A 196 -13.27 11.73 -1.38
C ASN A 196 -13.52 10.39 -2.09
N ALA A 197 -14.69 9.79 -1.85
CA ALA A 197 -15.10 8.52 -2.46
C ALA A 197 -15.20 8.60 -3.99
N THR A 198 -15.69 9.72 -4.52
CA THR A 198 -15.90 9.90 -5.97
C THR A 198 -14.59 9.80 -6.75
N ASP A 199 -13.48 10.29 -6.19
CA ASP A 199 -12.17 10.17 -6.82
C ASP A 199 -11.77 8.68 -6.96
N MET A 200 -12.05 7.87 -5.94
CA MET A 200 -11.77 6.44 -5.97
C MET A 200 -12.70 5.67 -6.92
N GLU A 201 -13.98 6.03 -6.95
CA GLU A 201 -14.97 5.44 -7.86
C GLU A 201 -14.61 5.73 -9.32
N MET A 202 -14.20 6.96 -9.63
CA MET A 202 -13.73 7.35 -10.97
C MET A 202 -12.49 6.53 -11.37
N ALA A 203 -11.50 6.42 -10.50
CA ALA A 203 -10.31 5.62 -10.75
C ALA A 203 -10.65 4.15 -11.01
N ARG A 204 -11.57 3.58 -10.24
CA ARG A 204 -12.06 2.22 -10.41
C ARG A 204 -12.77 2.03 -11.76
N GLN A 205 -13.61 2.97 -12.18
CA GLN A 205 -14.28 2.91 -13.48
C GLN A 205 -13.28 2.94 -14.63
N LEU A 206 -12.30 3.85 -14.59
CA LEU A 206 -11.24 3.93 -15.60
C LEU A 206 -10.40 2.65 -15.64
N ALA A 207 -10.03 2.10 -14.49
CA ALA A 207 -9.29 0.83 -14.42
C ALA A 207 -10.11 -0.34 -14.95
N ASN A 208 -11.41 -0.42 -14.65
CA ASN A 208 -12.29 -1.47 -15.17
C ASN A 208 -12.41 -1.41 -16.70
N VAL A 209 -12.60 -0.21 -17.27
CA VAL A 209 -12.66 -0.03 -18.73
C VAL A 209 -11.31 -0.40 -19.39
N ALA A 210 -10.19 0.08 -18.84
CA ALA A 210 -8.86 -0.26 -19.35
C ALA A 210 -8.50 -1.74 -19.20
N GLY A 211 -9.05 -2.41 -18.20
CA GLY A 211 -8.82 -3.83 -17.90
C GLY A 211 -9.74 -4.79 -18.67
N GLU A 212 -10.80 -4.29 -19.33
CA GLU A 212 -11.77 -5.12 -20.03
C GLU A 212 -11.14 -6.05 -21.08
N PRO A 213 -10.20 -5.59 -21.95
CA PRO A 213 -9.51 -6.46 -22.91
C PRO A 213 -8.75 -7.63 -22.26
N TYR A 214 -8.32 -7.46 -21.05
CA TYR A 214 -7.55 -8.44 -20.27
C TYR A 214 -8.42 -9.26 -19.31
N ARG A 215 -9.74 -8.99 -19.25
CA ARG A 215 -10.68 -9.56 -18.26
C ARG A 215 -10.16 -9.39 -16.83
N HIS A 216 -9.58 -8.23 -16.55
CA HIS A 216 -8.89 -7.93 -15.29
C HIS A 216 -9.50 -6.72 -14.59
N LYS A 217 -9.61 -6.83 -13.26
CA LYS A 217 -10.04 -5.74 -12.37
C LYS A 217 -9.09 -5.69 -11.18
N PRO A 218 -8.30 -4.62 -11.03
CA PRO A 218 -7.38 -4.49 -9.91
C PRO A 218 -8.14 -4.14 -8.62
N ALA A 219 -7.54 -4.47 -7.49
CA ALA A 219 -7.98 -3.91 -6.21
C ALA A 219 -7.46 -2.48 -6.07
N MET A 220 -8.30 -1.57 -5.56
CA MET A 220 -7.98 -0.14 -5.46
C MET A 220 -7.44 0.22 -4.09
N ILE A 221 -6.28 0.86 -4.03
CA ILE A 221 -5.67 1.38 -2.81
C ILE A 221 -5.73 2.90 -2.82
N ALA A 222 -6.41 3.50 -1.86
CA ALA A 222 -6.41 4.96 -1.68
C ALA A 222 -5.19 5.39 -0.87
N LYS A 223 -4.35 6.26 -1.44
CA LYS A 223 -3.22 6.84 -0.71
C LYS A 223 -3.70 8.08 0.05
N ILE A 224 -3.65 8.00 1.37
CA ILE A 224 -4.10 9.10 2.22
C ILE A 224 -2.92 10.04 2.42
N GLU A 225 -2.92 11.12 1.66
CA GLU A 225 -1.83 12.08 1.49
C GLU A 225 -2.28 13.53 1.73
N ARG A 226 -3.60 13.78 1.76
CA ARG A 226 -4.19 15.12 1.87
C ARG A 226 -4.99 15.31 3.14
N TYR A 227 -5.00 16.54 3.64
CA TYR A 227 -5.84 16.95 4.76
C TYR A 227 -7.32 16.71 4.48
N GLU A 228 -7.81 17.00 3.27
CA GLU A 228 -9.20 16.84 2.85
C GLU A 228 -9.70 15.40 2.88
N ALA A 229 -8.80 14.41 2.75
CA ALA A 229 -9.16 13.01 2.82
C ALA A 229 -9.57 12.58 4.24
N ILE A 230 -9.10 13.27 5.29
CA ILE A 230 -9.28 12.86 6.68
C ILE A 230 -10.75 12.87 7.12
N PRO A 231 -11.55 13.93 6.89
CA PRO A 231 -12.98 13.93 7.21
C PRO A 231 -13.78 12.93 6.37
N HIS A 232 -13.28 12.53 5.19
CA HIS A 232 -13.95 11.64 4.25
C HIS A 232 -13.41 10.19 4.29
N LEU A 233 -12.57 9.86 5.26
CA LEU A 233 -11.82 8.60 5.33
C LEU A 233 -12.73 7.35 5.24
N GLU A 234 -13.86 7.34 5.94
CA GLU A 234 -14.80 6.21 5.91
C GLU A 234 -15.41 6.01 4.51
N ALA A 235 -15.81 7.09 3.85
CA ALA A 235 -16.35 7.03 2.49
C ALA A 235 -15.29 6.58 1.48
N ILE A 236 -14.05 7.07 1.60
CA ILE A 236 -12.91 6.64 0.79
C ILE A 236 -12.64 5.15 0.99
N LEU A 237 -12.63 4.67 2.23
CA LEU A 237 -12.43 3.25 2.54
C LEU A 237 -13.52 2.37 1.93
N LYS A 238 -14.79 2.79 2.01
CA LYS A 238 -15.91 2.05 1.40
C LYS A 238 -15.80 1.96 -0.12
N ALA A 239 -15.31 3.01 -0.79
CA ALA A 239 -15.08 3.05 -2.23
C ALA A 239 -13.80 2.31 -2.67
N SER A 240 -12.92 1.93 -1.75
CA SER A 240 -11.62 1.31 -1.99
C SER A 240 -11.58 -0.14 -1.51
N ASP A 241 -10.52 -0.87 -1.87
CA ASP A 241 -10.22 -2.21 -1.34
C ASP A 241 -9.18 -2.14 -0.20
N GLY A 242 -8.50 -1.02 -0.07
CA GLY A 242 -7.56 -0.73 0.99
C GLY A 242 -7.07 0.71 0.97
N ILE A 243 -6.24 1.03 1.96
CA ILE A 243 -5.57 2.34 2.05
C ILE A 243 -4.07 2.19 2.20
N MET A 244 -3.36 3.24 1.81
CA MET A 244 -1.96 3.46 2.15
C MET A 244 -1.86 4.73 2.98
N VAL A 245 -1.34 4.61 4.20
CA VAL A 245 -0.99 5.75 5.04
C VAL A 245 0.34 6.29 4.54
N ALA A 246 0.29 7.25 3.62
CA ALA A 246 1.45 7.84 2.96
C ALA A 246 1.96 9.02 3.79
N ARG A 247 2.73 8.70 4.83
CA ARG A 247 3.11 9.62 5.92
C ARG A 247 3.92 10.82 5.47
N GLY A 248 4.73 10.70 4.40
CA GLY A 248 5.55 11.79 3.89
C GLY A 248 4.71 12.99 3.43
N ASP A 249 3.88 12.81 2.40
CA ASP A 249 3.02 13.88 1.88
C ASP A 249 1.94 14.29 2.89
N LEU A 250 1.38 13.33 3.65
CA LEU A 250 0.41 13.64 4.70
C LEU A 250 0.99 14.56 5.78
N ALA A 251 2.21 14.28 6.24
CA ALA A 251 2.88 15.07 7.29
C ALA A 251 3.13 16.52 6.86
N VAL A 252 3.36 16.75 5.57
CA VAL A 252 3.51 18.10 5.02
C VAL A 252 2.22 18.91 5.20
N GLU A 253 1.05 18.31 5.01
CA GLU A 253 -0.23 19.02 5.10
C GLU A 253 -0.81 19.12 6.52
N VAL A 254 -0.66 18.07 7.34
CA VAL A 254 -1.26 18.02 8.69
C VAL A 254 -0.27 18.33 9.80
N GLY A 255 1.03 18.38 9.50
CA GLY A 255 2.13 18.49 10.46
C GLY A 255 2.56 17.13 11.03
N ASN A 256 3.87 16.97 11.24
CA ASN A 256 4.49 15.72 11.70
C ASN A 256 3.85 15.16 12.99
N ALA A 257 3.51 16.04 13.93
CA ALA A 257 2.97 15.64 15.23
C ALA A 257 1.59 14.94 15.15
N ALA A 258 0.79 15.21 14.12
CA ALA A 258 -0.53 14.63 13.95
C ALA A 258 -0.50 13.21 13.33
N VAL A 259 0.55 12.88 12.57
CA VAL A 259 0.63 11.66 11.76
C VAL A 259 0.49 10.36 12.58
N PRO A 260 1.15 10.18 13.75
CA PRO A 260 1.05 8.93 14.49
C PRO A 260 -0.38 8.60 14.95
N ALA A 261 -1.13 9.60 15.44
CA ALA A 261 -2.52 9.40 15.84
C ALA A 261 -3.43 9.09 14.64
N LEU A 262 -3.22 9.78 13.51
CA LEU A 262 -3.94 9.53 12.28
C LEU A 262 -3.65 8.13 11.73
N GLN A 263 -2.39 7.67 11.74
CA GLN A 263 -2.01 6.31 11.35
C GLN A 263 -2.81 5.26 12.12
N LYS A 264 -2.82 5.35 13.45
CA LYS A 264 -3.57 4.42 14.31
C LYS A 264 -5.06 4.39 13.98
N ARG A 265 -5.67 5.57 13.81
CA ARG A 265 -7.08 5.72 13.43
C ARG A 265 -7.37 5.10 12.06
N MET A 266 -6.52 5.35 11.07
CA MET A 266 -6.68 4.85 9.71
C MET A 266 -6.58 3.32 9.66
N ILE A 267 -5.58 2.73 10.30
CA ILE A 267 -5.39 1.28 10.36
C ILE A 267 -6.58 0.62 11.06
N LYS A 268 -7.01 1.16 12.21
CA LYS A 268 -8.17 0.66 12.95
C LYS A 268 -9.43 0.67 12.08
N MET A 269 -9.75 1.81 11.46
CA MET A 269 -10.93 1.95 10.60
C MET A 269 -10.89 1.05 9.37
N ALA A 270 -9.72 0.87 8.74
CA ALA A 270 -9.55 -0.06 7.63
C ALA A 270 -9.89 -1.49 8.06
N ARG A 271 -9.39 -1.95 9.21
CA ARG A 271 -9.70 -3.27 9.75
C ARG A 271 -11.19 -3.44 10.05
N GLU A 272 -11.83 -2.43 10.67
CA GLU A 272 -13.26 -2.44 11.00
C GLU A 272 -14.15 -2.52 9.76
N LEU A 273 -13.69 -1.98 8.63
CA LEU A 273 -14.39 -1.99 7.33
C LEU A 273 -13.93 -3.12 6.40
N ASP A 274 -13.20 -4.11 6.92
CA ASP A 274 -12.68 -5.25 6.17
C ASP A 274 -11.78 -4.84 4.99
N LYS A 275 -10.97 -3.78 5.15
CA LYS A 275 -10.03 -3.26 4.16
C LYS A 275 -8.58 -3.50 4.58
N VAL A 276 -7.66 -3.60 3.60
CA VAL A 276 -6.24 -3.68 3.89
C VAL A 276 -5.64 -2.31 4.18
N ALA A 277 -4.62 -2.28 5.03
CA ALA A 277 -3.87 -1.06 5.34
C ALA A 277 -2.37 -1.27 5.12
N ILE A 278 -1.74 -0.32 4.44
CA ILE A 278 -0.30 -0.28 4.20
C ILE A 278 0.26 0.95 4.91
N THR A 279 1.28 0.78 5.75
CA THR A 279 2.02 1.90 6.34
C THR A 279 3.25 2.18 5.51
N ALA A 280 3.38 3.42 5.03
CA ALA A 280 4.33 3.78 4.00
C ALA A 280 5.14 5.03 4.34
N THR A 281 6.26 5.18 3.65
CA THR A 281 7.22 6.28 3.64
C THR A 281 8.03 6.44 4.94
N GLN A 282 9.33 6.69 4.76
CA GLN A 282 10.29 6.95 5.85
C GLN A 282 10.32 5.85 6.94
N MET A 283 10.14 4.59 6.51
CA MET A 283 10.15 3.46 7.46
C MET A 283 11.57 3.09 7.90
N MET A 284 12.50 3.02 6.93
CA MET A 284 13.90 2.63 7.11
C MET A 284 14.82 3.58 6.31
N GLU A 285 14.50 4.87 6.26
CA GLU A 285 15.10 5.86 5.35
C GLU A 285 16.62 5.95 5.48
N SER A 286 17.15 5.82 6.69
CA SER A 286 18.61 5.82 6.92
C SER A 286 19.32 4.68 6.17
N MET A 287 18.64 3.57 5.90
CA MET A 287 19.18 2.43 5.16
C MET A 287 19.30 2.67 3.64
N ILE A 288 18.89 3.81 3.12
CA ILE A 288 19.25 4.24 1.77
C ILE A 288 20.79 4.30 1.64
N VAL A 289 21.47 4.74 2.69
CA VAL A 289 22.94 4.93 2.70
C VAL A 289 23.68 4.15 3.78
N ASN A 290 22.99 3.66 4.82
CA ASN A 290 23.56 2.92 5.92
C ASN A 290 23.13 1.45 5.89
N PRO A 291 23.99 0.49 6.31
CA PRO A 291 23.68 -0.94 6.29
C PRO A 291 22.76 -1.40 7.45
N VAL A 292 22.52 -0.52 8.43
CA VAL A 292 21.67 -0.79 9.60
C VAL A 292 20.74 0.37 9.87
N PRO A 293 19.51 0.12 10.38
CA PRO A 293 18.56 1.17 10.70
C PRO A 293 18.90 1.89 12.00
N THR A 294 18.33 3.05 12.20
CA THR A 294 18.33 3.74 13.50
C THR A 294 17.36 3.06 14.47
N ARG A 295 17.57 3.26 15.78
CA ARG A 295 16.63 2.78 16.81
C ARG A 295 15.23 3.39 16.67
N ALA A 296 15.12 4.62 16.19
CA ALA A 296 13.85 5.29 15.95
C ALA A 296 13.07 4.60 14.82
N GLU A 297 13.73 4.23 13.72
CA GLU A 297 13.13 3.48 12.61
C GLU A 297 12.71 2.09 13.03
N VAL A 298 13.51 1.37 13.80
CA VAL A 298 13.14 0.07 14.39
C VAL A 298 11.86 0.20 15.23
N SER A 299 11.77 1.23 16.07
CA SER A 299 10.59 1.51 16.88
C SER A 299 9.38 1.88 16.03
N ASP A 300 9.57 2.63 14.95
CA ASP A 300 8.50 3.05 14.04
C ASP A 300 7.90 1.86 13.27
N VAL A 301 8.75 1.00 12.71
CA VAL A 301 8.30 -0.23 12.05
C VAL A 301 7.56 -1.13 13.04
N ALA A 302 8.11 -1.34 14.24
CA ALA A 302 7.46 -2.14 15.28
C ALA A 302 6.09 -1.56 15.67
N ASN A 303 5.97 -0.24 15.85
CA ASN A 303 4.69 0.41 16.12
C ASN A 303 3.66 0.20 15.00
N ALA A 304 4.04 0.31 13.73
CA ALA A 304 3.14 0.05 12.61
C ALA A 304 2.61 -1.41 12.63
N VAL A 305 3.48 -2.37 12.97
CA VAL A 305 3.09 -3.79 13.14
C VAL A 305 2.11 -3.97 14.29
N LEU A 306 2.39 -3.35 15.44
CA LEU A 306 1.54 -3.40 16.64
C LEU A 306 0.21 -2.65 16.44
N ASP A 307 0.16 -1.63 15.61
CA ASP A 307 -1.09 -0.97 15.19
C ASP A 307 -2.00 -1.91 14.37
N GLY A 308 -1.44 -3.02 13.84
CA GLY A 308 -2.18 -4.02 13.08
C GLY A 308 -2.23 -3.74 11.57
N THR A 309 -1.24 -3.02 11.02
CA THR A 309 -1.11 -2.84 9.57
C THR A 309 -0.98 -4.19 8.84
N ASP A 310 -1.51 -4.30 7.63
CA ASP A 310 -1.31 -5.49 6.81
C ASP A 310 0.11 -5.57 6.27
N ALA A 311 0.64 -4.43 5.86
CA ALA A 311 1.97 -4.34 5.29
C ALA A 311 2.69 -3.06 5.69
N VAL A 312 4.02 -3.16 5.71
CA VAL A 312 4.95 -2.03 5.80
C VAL A 312 5.65 -1.87 4.46
N MET A 313 5.90 -0.64 4.02
CA MET A 313 6.42 -0.37 2.68
C MET A 313 7.80 0.29 2.72
N LEU A 314 8.69 -0.21 1.86
CA LEU A 314 9.98 0.38 1.52
C LEU A 314 9.88 1.14 0.20
N SER A 315 10.38 2.35 0.16
CA SER A 315 10.35 3.27 -0.99
C SER A 315 11.74 3.41 -1.63
N ALA A 316 12.44 4.51 -1.36
CA ALA A 316 13.79 4.75 -1.88
C ALA A 316 14.81 3.72 -1.36
N GLU A 317 14.57 3.16 -0.18
CA GLU A 317 15.42 2.16 0.46
C GLU A 317 15.70 0.96 -0.44
N THR A 318 14.69 0.49 -1.17
CA THR A 318 14.79 -0.63 -2.12
C THR A 318 14.87 -0.20 -3.58
N ALA A 319 14.41 1.03 -3.92
CA ALA A 319 14.42 1.53 -5.29
C ALA A 319 15.77 2.13 -5.70
N ALA A 320 16.45 2.82 -4.80
CA ALA A 320 17.67 3.59 -5.07
C ALA A 320 18.77 3.43 -3.99
N GLY A 321 18.45 2.77 -2.88
CA GLY A 321 19.34 2.59 -1.75
C GLY A 321 20.53 1.66 -2.06
N LYS A 322 21.58 1.76 -1.26
CA LYS A 322 22.78 0.93 -1.37
C LYS A 322 22.59 -0.48 -0.81
N PHE A 323 21.60 -0.69 0.05
CA PHE A 323 21.39 -1.91 0.82
C PHE A 323 19.96 -2.46 0.69
N PRO A 324 19.43 -2.69 -0.54
CA PRO A 324 18.03 -3.05 -0.74
C PRO A 324 17.65 -4.39 -0.10
N ILE A 325 18.55 -5.37 -0.10
CA ILE A 325 18.30 -6.71 0.43
C ILE A 325 18.34 -6.68 1.96
N GLU A 326 19.41 -6.10 2.52
CA GLU A 326 19.60 -5.95 3.96
C GLU A 326 18.45 -5.16 4.60
N THR A 327 17.91 -4.18 3.89
CA THR A 327 16.74 -3.41 4.36
C THR A 327 15.49 -4.29 4.46
N VAL A 328 15.25 -5.16 3.49
CA VAL A 328 14.14 -6.13 3.55
C VAL A 328 14.33 -7.12 4.69
N GLU A 329 15.56 -7.63 4.88
CA GLU A 329 15.91 -8.56 5.96
C GLU A 329 15.69 -7.92 7.34
N GLN A 330 16.17 -6.68 7.54
CA GLN A 330 15.95 -5.95 8.78
C GLN A 330 14.48 -5.68 9.06
N MET A 331 13.74 -5.22 8.06
CA MET A 331 12.29 -4.98 8.19
C MET A 331 11.54 -6.28 8.55
N ALA A 332 11.90 -7.40 7.91
CA ALA A 332 11.32 -8.71 8.21
C ALA A 332 11.62 -9.15 9.65
N ALA A 333 12.85 -8.95 10.12
CA ALA A 333 13.26 -9.27 11.48
C ALA A 333 12.52 -8.44 12.53
N ILE A 334 12.41 -7.11 12.31
CA ILE A 334 11.68 -6.20 13.21
C ILE A 334 10.20 -6.58 13.28
N ALA A 335 9.56 -6.83 12.13
CA ALA A 335 8.16 -7.23 12.09
C ALA A 335 7.91 -8.54 12.85
N LEU A 336 8.78 -9.54 12.64
CA LEU A 336 8.68 -10.83 13.33
C LEU A 336 8.84 -10.70 14.84
N GLU A 337 9.78 -9.86 15.30
CA GLU A 337 10.03 -9.66 16.73
C GLU A 337 8.87 -8.89 17.39
N ALA A 338 8.33 -7.86 16.71
CA ALA A 338 7.15 -7.13 17.18
C ALA A 338 5.93 -8.08 17.33
N GLU A 339 5.74 -8.99 16.38
CA GLU A 339 4.66 -9.99 16.42
C GLU A 339 4.83 -11.02 17.54
N ARG A 340 6.06 -11.34 17.94
CA ARG A 340 6.36 -12.22 19.08
C ARG A 340 6.10 -11.56 20.43
N ALA A 341 6.39 -10.26 20.53
CA ALA A 341 6.20 -9.48 21.76
C ALA A 341 4.72 -9.20 22.05
N GLU A 342 3.86 -9.26 21.03
CA GLU A 342 2.43 -9.08 21.18
C GLU A 342 1.82 -10.31 21.88
N PHE A 343 1.27 -10.13 23.10
CA PHE A 343 0.44 -11.14 23.73
C PHE A 343 -0.86 -11.27 22.94
N VAL A 344 -0.86 -12.18 21.96
CA VAL A 344 -1.98 -12.35 21.05
C VAL A 344 -3.03 -13.24 21.68
N SER A 345 -3.99 -12.63 22.37
CA SER A 345 -5.32 -13.19 22.45
C SER A 345 -6.05 -12.90 21.13
N LEU A 346 -6.85 -13.82 20.63
CA LEU A 346 -7.80 -13.52 19.56
C LEU A 346 -8.59 -12.28 19.98
N ASP A 347 -8.56 -11.23 19.13
CA ASP A 347 -9.42 -10.09 19.40
C ASP A 347 -10.88 -10.55 19.27
N THR A 348 -11.64 -10.28 20.31
CA THR A 348 -13.06 -10.66 20.38
C THR A 348 -13.98 -9.53 19.93
N ASP A 349 -13.45 -8.51 19.28
CA ASP A 349 -14.19 -7.34 18.80
C ASP A 349 -15.35 -7.74 17.86
N PHE A 350 -15.27 -8.92 17.25
CA PHE A 350 -16.35 -9.48 16.44
C PHE A 350 -17.47 -10.18 17.24
N ALA A 351 -17.24 -10.52 18.50
CA ALA A 351 -18.23 -11.29 19.30
C ALA A 351 -19.56 -10.58 19.49
N GLY A 352 -19.56 -9.24 19.45
CA GLY A 352 -20.77 -8.41 19.52
C GLY A 352 -21.32 -7.96 18.16
N ARG A 353 -20.68 -8.37 17.03
CA ARG A 353 -21.12 -7.96 15.70
C ARG A 353 -22.19 -8.87 15.13
N GLN A 354 -23.16 -8.27 14.44
CA GLN A 354 -24.07 -9.02 13.55
C GLN A 354 -23.49 -9.01 12.15
N PHE A 355 -23.35 -10.19 11.55
CA PHE A 355 -22.86 -10.34 10.18
C PHE A 355 -24.04 -10.42 9.20
N GLY A 356 -23.98 -9.65 8.13
CA GLY A 356 -24.98 -9.68 7.06
C GLY A 356 -24.74 -10.81 6.04
N ARG A 357 -23.64 -11.58 6.18
CA ARG A 357 -23.23 -12.60 5.20
C ARG A 357 -22.85 -13.91 5.91
N ILE A 358 -23.24 -15.03 5.30
CA ILE A 358 -22.92 -16.37 5.82
C ILE A 358 -21.41 -16.60 5.83
N ASP A 359 -20.72 -16.28 4.74
CA ASP A 359 -19.28 -16.50 4.57
C ASP A 359 -18.43 -15.71 5.58
N GLN A 360 -18.87 -14.52 5.99
CA GLN A 360 -18.27 -13.74 7.08
C GLN A 360 -18.42 -14.46 8.43
N SER A 361 -19.63 -14.94 8.71
CA SER A 361 -19.92 -15.67 9.97
C SER A 361 -19.10 -16.96 10.07
N ILE A 362 -18.97 -17.70 8.96
CA ILE A 362 -18.15 -18.94 8.91
C ILE A 362 -16.68 -18.61 9.12
N ALA A 363 -16.15 -17.52 8.52
CA ALA A 363 -14.78 -17.07 8.72
C ALA A 363 -14.50 -16.78 10.20
N MET A 364 -15.41 -16.09 10.89
CA MET A 364 -15.27 -15.79 12.33
C MET A 364 -15.34 -17.06 13.18
N GLY A 365 -16.27 -17.97 12.84
CA GLY A 365 -16.36 -19.29 13.49
C GLY A 365 -15.07 -20.10 13.36
N ALA A 366 -14.41 -20.02 12.19
CA ALA A 366 -13.13 -20.69 11.96
C ALA A 366 -12.00 -20.11 12.83
N LEU A 367 -11.91 -18.78 12.97
CA LEU A 367 -10.95 -18.12 13.85
C LEU A 367 -11.14 -18.53 15.31
N PHE A 368 -12.38 -18.45 15.81
CA PHE A 368 -12.73 -18.82 17.17
C PHE A 368 -12.37 -20.30 17.44
N THR A 369 -12.79 -21.18 16.55
CA THR A 369 -12.54 -22.62 16.68
C THR A 369 -11.05 -22.94 16.65
N ALA A 370 -10.31 -22.36 15.69
CA ALA A 370 -8.89 -22.60 15.56
C ALA A 370 -8.09 -22.10 16.77
N TYR A 371 -8.47 -20.96 17.33
CA TYR A 371 -7.81 -20.41 18.52
C TYR A 371 -8.04 -21.30 19.75
N HIS A 372 -9.29 -21.64 20.05
CA HIS A 372 -9.64 -22.38 21.27
C HIS A 372 -9.26 -23.85 21.22
N LEU A 373 -9.20 -24.48 20.04
CA LEU A 373 -8.70 -25.85 19.87
C LEU A 373 -7.18 -25.93 19.70
N GLY A 374 -6.48 -24.80 19.64
CA GLY A 374 -5.04 -24.80 19.39
C GLY A 374 -4.68 -25.39 18.03
N CYS A 375 -5.49 -25.09 16.99
CA CYS A 375 -5.23 -25.58 15.65
C CYS A 375 -3.88 -25.12 15.12
N LYS A 376 -3.22 -25.97 14.34
CA LYS A 376 -1.92 -25.66 13.72
C LYS A 376 -2.05 -24.70 12.54
N ALA A 377 -3.18 -24.76 11.84
CA ALA A 377 -3.48 -23.94 10.67
C ALA A 377 -4.98 -23.75 10.48
N ILE A 378 -5.34 -22.69 9.74
CA ILE A 378 -6.66 -22.52 9.14
C ILE A 378 -6.49 -22.62 7.62
N LEU A 379 -7.25 -23.47 6.98
CA LEU A 379 -7.32 -23.61 5.52
C LEU A 379 -8.59 -22.92 5.03
N ALA A 380 -8.45 -21.99 4.09
CA ALA A 380 -9.57 -21.32 3.45
C ALA A 380 -9.58 -21.63 1.95
N LEU A 381 -10.51 -22.49 1.51
CA LEU A 381 -10.77 -22.67 0.10
C LEU A 381 -11.58 -21.50 -0.40
N THR A 382 -11.03 -20.71 -1.32
CA THR A 382 -11.63 -19.42 -1.74
C THR A 382 -11.34 -19.11 -3.21
N GLU A 383 -12.32 -18.62 -3.94
CA GLU A 383 -12.14 -18.19 -5.33
C GLU A 383 -11.65 -16.75 -5.42
N SER A 384 -12.23 -15.83 -4.66
CA SER A 384 -11.93 -14.39 -4.70
C SER A 384 -10.93 -13.91 -3.64
N GLY A 385 -10.69 -14.73 -2.61
CA GLY A 385 -9.90 -14.36 -1.44
C GLY A 385 -10.69 -13.65 -0.32
N SER A 386 -12.02 -13.50 -0.44
CA SER A 386 -12.82 -12.75 0.55
C SER A 386 -12.80 -13.40 1.94
N THR A 387 -12.95 -14.72 2.03
CA THR A 387 -12.90 -15.44 3.31
C THR A 387 -11.57 -15.24 4.03
N ALA A 388 -10.46 -15.35 3.28
CA ALA A 388 -9.13 -15.09 3.82
C ALA A 388 -8.93 -13.62 4.23
N LEU A 389 -9.53 -12.68 3.48
CA LEU A 389 -9.50 -11.27 3.85
C LEU A 389 -10.14 -11.04 5.21
N TRP A 390 -11.35 -11.53 5.43
CA TRP A 390 -12.05 -11.35 6.72
C TRP A 390 -11.31 -11.98 7.88
N MET A 391 -10.80 -13.21 7.72
CA MET A 391 -9.96 -13.85 8.73
C MET A 391 -8.72 -12.99 9.05
N SER A 392 -8.10 -12.36 8.06
CA SER A 392 -6.90 -11.55 8.22
C SER A 392 -7.12 -10.22 8.95
N ARG A 393 -8.39 -9.79 9.14
CA ARG A 393 -8.73 -8.57 9.89
C ARG A 393 -8.57 -8.72 11.39
N HIS A 394 -8.47 -9.97 11.87
CA HIS A 394 -8.39 -10.27 13.29
C HIS A 394 -6.97 -10.67 13.70
N ARG A 395 -6.64 -10.43 14.96
CA ARG A 395 -5.37 -10.84 15.53
C ARG A 395 -5.45 -12.30 15.91
N ILE A 396 -4.74 -13.15 15.20
CA ILE A 396 -4.60 -14.57 15.48
C ILE A 396 -3.21 -15.03 15.07
N GLN A 397 -2.57 -15.87 15.92
CA GLN A 397 -1.26 -16.45 15.62
C GLN A 397 -1.36 -17.65 14.68
N VAL A 398 -2.53 -18.31 14.62
CA VAL A 398 -2.73 -19.46 13.73
C VAL A 398 -2.62 -18.99 12.27
N PRO A 399 -1.72 -19.56 11.47
CA PRO A 399 -1.54 -19.15 10.08
C PRO A 399 -2.76 -19.52 9.22
N ILE A 400 -3.11 -18.64 8.29
CA ILE A 400 -4.22 -18.81 7.35
C ILE A 400 -3.64 -19.20 6.00
N TYR A 401 -3.88 -20.42 5.55
CA TYR A 401 -3.54 -20.89 4.22
C TYR A 401 -4.77 -20.74 3.31
N ALA A 402 -4.69 -19.82 2.35
CA ALA A 402 -5.76 -19.57 1.39
C ALA A 402 -5.46 -20.30 0.08
N LEU A 403 -6.27 -21.31 -0.22
CA LEU A 403 -6.12 -22.13 -1.41
C LEU A 403 -7.15 -21.70 -2.46
N THR A 404 -6.69 -21.42 -3.66
CA THR A 404 -7.52 -20.93 -4.77
C THR A 404 -7.10 -21.57 -6.09
N THR A 405 -8.06 -21.68 -7.02
CA THR A 405 -7.81 -22.09 -8.39
C THR A 405 -7.38 -20.91 -9.28
N GLN A 406 -7.50 -19.66 -8.76
CA GLN A 406 -7.32 -18.42 -9.51
C GLN A 406 -5.95 -17.77 -9.24
N PRO A 407 -5.02 -17.73 -10.21
CA PRO A 407 -3.70 -17.13 -10.02
C PRO A 407 -3.73 -15.66 -9.60
N ILE A 408 -4.69 -14.89 -10.13
CA ILE A 408 -4.85 -13.47 -9.78
C ILE A 408 -5.26 -13.32 -8.31
N SER A 409 -6.24 -14.14 -7.85
CA SER A 409 -6.67 -14.14 -6.44
C SER A 409 -5.54 -14.58 -5.51
N GLN A 410 -4.74 -15.60 -5.90
CA GLN A 410 -3.57 -16.02 -5.15
C GLN A 410 -2.61 -14.86 -4.95
N ARG A 411 -2.20 -14.17 -6.02
CA ARG A 411 -1.27 -13.04 -5.93
C ARG A 411 -1.85 -11.88 -5.13
N LYS A 412 -3.14 -11.56 -5.33
CA LYS A 412 -3.81 -10.52 -4.54
C LYS A 412 -3.75 -10.81 -3.04
N MET A 413 -3.98 -12.03 -2.62
CA MET A 413 -3.91 -12.41 -1.21
C MET A 413 -2.50 -12.32 -0.59
N ALA A 414 -1.45 -12.13 -1.38
CA ALA A 414 -0.09 -11.91 -0.86
C ALA A 414 0.03 -10.64 0.00
N LEU A 415 -0.87 -9.67 -0.13
CA LEU A 415 -0.90 -8.46 0.70
C LEU A 415 -1.63 -8.68 2.04
N TYR A 416 -2.45 -9.73 2.22
CA TYR A 416 -3.28 -9.89 3.40
C TYR A 416 -2.46 -10.39 4.60
N ARG A 417 -2.54 -9.70 5.73
CA ARG A 417 -1.84 -10.06 6.96
C ARG A 417 -2.13 -11.52 7.34
N ASN A 418 -1.08 -12.26 7.73
CA ASN A 418 -1.14 -13.67 8.17
C ASN A 418 -1.70 -14.67 7.13
N VAL A 419 -1.96 -14.25 5.89
CA VAL A 419 -2.45 -15.12 4.82
C VAL A 419 -1.28 -15.64 3.99
N ARG A 420 -1.30 -16.95 3.69
CA ARG A 420 -0.35 -17.65 2.81
C ARG A 420 -1.12 -18.23 1.64
N PRO A 421 -1.12 -17.52 0.51
CA PRO A 421 -1.89 -17.94 -0.64
C PRO A 421 -1.20 -19.06 -1.41
N LEU A 422 -1.97 -20.09 -1.75
CA LEU A 422 -1.51 -21.25 -2.51
C LEU A 422 -2.44 -21.50 -3.70
N LEU A 423 -1.88 -21.96 -4.80
CA LEU A 423 -2.67 -22.52 -5.89
C LEU A 423 -2.99 -23.98 -5.62
N MET A 424 -4.19 -24.37 -5.99
CA MET A 424 -4.62 -25.78 -6.03
C MET A 424 -5.34 -26.07 -7.34
N PRO A 425 -5.33 -27.31 -7.82
CA PRO A 425 -6.15 -27.71 -8.96
C PRO A 425 -7.65 -27.53 -8.66
N LYS A 426 -8.44 -27.40 -9.71
CA LYS A 426 -9.90 -27.43 -9.60
C LYS A 426 -10.37 -28.87 -9.37
N PHE A 427 -11.30 -29.04 -8.43
CA PHE A 427 -11.96 -30.31 -8.16
C PHE A 427 -13.48 -30.09 -8.21
N ASP A 428 -14.20 -31.07 -8.73
CA ASP A 428 -15.67 -31.03 -8.77
C ASP A 428 -16.27 -31.63 -7.49
N ASP A 429 -15.54 -32.55 -6.84
CA ASP A 429 -15.95 -33.15 -5.56
C ASP A 429 -15.29 -32.44 -4.39
N ARG A 430 -16.11 -32.07 -3.40
CA ARG A 430 -15.70 -31.36 -2.19
C ARG A 430 -14.71 -32.16 -1.35
N ASP A 431 -15.01 -33.43 -1.10
CA ASP A 431 -14.19 -34.22 -0.19
C ASP A 431 -12.83 -34.52 -0.79
N VAL A 432 -12.75 -34.65 -2.11
CA VAL A 432 -11.48 -34.73 -2.86
C VAL A 432 -10.71 -33.42 -2.74
N ALA A 433 -11.39 -32.28 -2.85
CA ALA A 433 -10.75 -30.95 -2.71
C ALA A 433 -10.19 -30.74 -1.28
N LEU A 434 -10.96 -31.14 -0.24
CA LEU A 434 -10.52 -31.04 1.15
C LEU A 434 -9.29 -31.92 1.42
N ALA A 435 -9.29 -33.18 0.92
CA ALA A 435 -8.15 -34.09 1.03
C ALA A 435 -6.91 -33.57 0.28
N ALA A 436 -7.11 -33.00 -0.92
CA ALA A 436 -6.02 -32.38 -1.68
C ALA A 436 -5.43 -31.16 -0.95
N ALA A 437 -6.24 -30.34 -0.31
CA ALA A 437 -5.78 -29.19 0.48
C ALA A 437 -4.93 -29.63 1.68
N GLU A 438 -5.35 -30.65 2.42
CA GLU A 438 -4.56 -31.24 3.51
C GLU A 438 -3.21 -31.76 2.97
N LYS A 439 -3.23 -32.56 1.91
CA LYS A 439 -2.02 -33.11 1.28
C LYS A 439 -1.02 -32.03 0.88
N ILE A 440 -1.48 -30.94 0.25
CA ILE A 440 -0.63 -29.80 -0.14
C ILE A 440 0.10 -29.21 1.10
N LEU A 441 -0.58 -29.08 2.24
CA LEU A 441 0.03 -28.54 3.44
C LEU A 441 0.97 -29.52 4.13
N VAL A 442 0.67 -30.80 4.11
CA VAL A 442 1.58 -31.85 4.61
C VAL A 442 2.86 -31.91 3.77
N GLU A 443 2.75 -31.92 2.45
CA GLU A 443 3.91 -31.92 1.54
C GLU A 443 4.79 -30.66 1.70
N ARG A 444 4.21 -29.55 2.14
CA ARG A 444 4.93 -28.30 2.45
C ARG A 444 5.48 -28.24 3.89
N GLY A 445 5.25 -29.26 4.70
CA GLY A 445 5.65 -29.28 6.09
C GLY A 445 4.91 -28.29 6.99
N ALA A 446 3.76 -27.80 6.54
CA ALA A 446 2.91 -26.87 7.29
C ALA A 446 1.99 -27.60 8.27
N LEU A 447 1.66 -28.84 7.97
CA LEU A 447 0.93 -29.79 8.83
C LEU A 447 1.72 -31.10 8.93
N MET A 448 1.61 -31.76 10.08
CA MET A 448 2.21 -33.08 10.37
C MET A 448 1.13 -34.03 10.84
N PRO A 449 1.35 -35.38 10.73
CA PRO A 449 0.45 -36.35 11.32
C PRO A 449 0.14 -36.03 12.79
N GLY A 450 -1.13 -36.08 13.16
CA GLY A 450 -1.64 -35.71 14.48
C GLY A 450 -1.99 -34.23 14.69
N ASP A 451 -1.57 -33.30 13.80
CA ASP A 451 -1.96 -31.91 13.89
C ASP A 451 -3.46 -31.73 13.66
N THR A 452 -4.08 -30.82 14.45
CA THR A 452 -5.47 -30.39 14.26
C THR A 452 -5.51 -29.09 13.47
N TYR A 453 -6.42 -29.00 12.51
CA TYR A 453 -6.62 -27.80 11.69
C TYR A 453 -8.11 -27.54 11.42
N ALA A 454 -8.45 -26.29 11.14
CA ALA A 454 -9.77 -25.88 10.70
C ALA A 454 -9.74 -25.65 9.19
N ILE A 455 -10.80 -26.04 8.48
CA ILE A 455 -10.93 -25.80 7.04
C ILE A 455 -12.30 -25.23 6.71
N THR A 456 -12.34 -24.21 5.85
CA THR A 456 -13.57 -23.60 5.36
C THR A 456 -13.68 -23.74 3.85
N CYS A 457 -14.89 -24.02 3.37
CA CYS A 457 -15.19 -24.05 1.93
C CYS A 457 -16.65 -23.66 1.66
N GLY A 458 -16.96 -23.46 0.39
CA GLY A 458 -18.35 -23.31 -0.09
C GLY A 458 -18.92 -24.62 -0.59
N GLU A 459 -20.22 -24.81 -0.43
CA GLU A 459 -20.96 -25.90 -1.06
C GLU A 459 -22.24 -25.33 -1.67
N PRO A 460 -22.42 -25.41 -3.01
CA PRO A 460 -21.47 -25.94 -3.99
C PRO A 460 -20.19 -25.10 -4.11
N MET A 461 -19.07 -25.77 -4.49
CA MET A 461 -17.76 -25.09 -4.66
C MET A 461 -17.71 -24.22 -5.92
N GLY A 462 -16.72 -23.31 -5.98
CA GLY A 462 -16.43 -22.50 -7.18
C GLY A 462 -17.23 -21.21 -7.29
N TYR A 463 -18.03 -20.86 -6.30
CA TYR A 463 -18.79 -19.60 -6.28
C TYR A 463 -18.13 -18.56 -5.35
N PRO A 464 -17.78 -17.37 -5.86
CA PRO A 464 -17.32 -16.27 -5.02
C PRO A 464 -18.33 -15.92 -3.92
N GLY A 465 -17.89 -15.83 -2.66
CA GLY A 465 -18.76 -15.56 -1.52
C GLY A 465 -19.63 -16.73 -1.08
N GLY A 466 -19.39 -17.93 -1.61
CA GLY A 466 -20.15 -19.14 -1.31
C GLY A 466 -19.72 -19.91 -0.07
N THR A 467 -18.73 -19.43 0.69
CA THR A 467 -18.23 -20.14 1.90
C THR A 467 -19.36 -20.28 2.93
N ASN A 468 -19.76 -21.52 3.20
CA ASN A 468 -20.90 -21.85 4.09
C ASN A 468 -20.61 -23.04 5.02
N MET A 469 -19.38 -23.59 4.98
CA MET A 469 -18.98 -24.75 5.79
C MET A 469 -17.68 -24.47 6.53
N LEU A 470 -17.64 -24.91 7.78
CA LEU A 470 -16.46 -25.05 8.61
C LEU A 470 -16.33 -26.52 9.04
N LYS A 471 -15.17 -27.12 8.87
CA LYS A 471 -14.83 -28.46 9.34
C LYS A 471 -13.55 -28.42 10.15
N VAL A 472 -13.50 -29.19 11.24
CA VAL A 472 -12.28 -29.43 12.02
C VAL A 472 -11.78 -30.82 11.70
N CYS A 473 -10.51 -30.91 11.38
CA CYS A 473 -9.86 -32.16 10.97
C CYS A 473 -8.59 -32.41 11.77
N ARG A 474 -8.18 -33.66 11.82
CA ARG A 474 -6.85 -34.08 12.31
C ARG A 474 -6.15 -34.79 11.16
N VAL A 475 -4.89 -34.45 10.95
CA VAL A 475 -4.04 -35.12 9.95
C VAL A 475 -3.78 -36.56 10.40
N ASN A 476 -4.05 -37.52 9.52
CA ASN A 476 -3.84 -38.94 9.75
C ASN A 476 -2.37 -39.35 9.68
#